data_18fb0ba269dd497bdac33980924ab8aa
#
_entry.id   18fb0ba269dd497bdac33980924ab8aa
#
_cell.length_a   1.000
_cell.length_b   1.000
_cell.length_c   1.000
_cell.angle_alpha   90.00
_cell.angle_beta   90.00
_cell.angle_gamma   90.00
#
_symmetry.space_group_name_H-M   'P 1'
#
loop_
_entity.id
_entity.type
_entity.pdbx_description
1 polymer ?
#
loop_
_entity_poly.entity_id
_entity_poly.type
_entity_poly.pdbx_seq_one_letter_code
_entity_poly.pdbx_strand_id
1 'polypeptide(L)'
;MKHSHEEIRKIIPEMRRVQQIHFIGIGGAGMSGIAEILLNEGYQISGSDIADGLVTQRLAQAGAKIYIGHAEEHIEGASVVVVSSAIKDDNPELVAAKQKRIPVIQRAQMLAEIMRFRHGIAVAGTHGKTTTTAMISMIYTQAKLDPTFVNGGLVKSAGKNAHLGSSRYLIAEADESDASFLHLQPMVSVVTNMEPDHMDTYEGDFEKMKATYVKFLHNLPFYGLAVMCADDPVLMELVSKVGRQVITYGFSEHADYRIEDYEQTGFQGHYTVICPDNDRINVMLNVPGKHNALNATAALAVAKEEGIGNEAILEALADFQGAGRRFDQLGEFIRPNGKVRLVDDYGHHPTEVGVTIKAAREGWGDKRIVMVFQPHRYSRTRDLFDDFVQVLSQVDALIMLDVYAAGEAPIVGADSKSLCRSIRNLGKIDPILVSDTSQLGDVLDQIIQDGDLILAQGAGSVSKISRGLAQSWKN
;
A
#
# COMPACT_ATOMS: atom_id res chain seq x y z
N MET A 1 19.55 39.89 -14.55
CA MET A 1 19.02 39.25 -13.33
C MET A 1 18.87 37.77 -13.64
N LYS A 2 19.57 36.88 -12.91
CA LYS A 2 19.35 35.44 -13.03
C LYS A 2 18.19 35.12 -12.08
N HIS A 3 17.01 34.82 -12.62
CA HIS A 3 15.90 34.33 -11.81
C HIS A 3 16.28 32.98 -11.20
N SER A 4 15.91 32.77 -9.94
CA SER A 4 16.04 31.45 -9.30
C SER A 4 15.10 30.44 -9.98
N HIS A 5 15.38 29.14 -9.87
CA HIS A 5 14.49 28.11 -10.39
C HIS A 5 13.06 28.24 -9.85
N GLU A 6 12.88 28.66 -8.59
CA GLU A 6 11.57 28.91 -7.99
C GLU A 6 10.83 30.11 -8.60
N GLU A 7 11.55 31.19 -8.94
CA GLU A 7 10.95 32.35 -9.63
C GLU A 7 10.52 32.01 -11.06
N ILE A 8 11.30 31.18 -11.76
CA ILE A 8 10.94 30.72 -13.11
C ILE A 8 9.72 29.80 -13.09
N ARG A 9 9.58 28.91 -12.10
CA ARG A 9 8.38 28.06 -11.89
C ARG A 9 7.11 28.87 -11.67
N LYS A 10 7.17 29.99 -10.95
CA LYS A 10 6.04 30.90 -10.76
C LYS A 10 5.62 31.62 -12.04
N ILE A 11 6.54 31.80 -13.00
CA ILE A 11 6.28 32.50 -14.26
C ILE A 11 5.80 31.55 -15.35
N ILE A 12 6.29 30.31 -15.38
CA ILE A 12 5.92 29.31 -16.39
C ILE A 12 5.55 28.01 -15.64
N PRO A 13 4.25 27.74 -15.44
CA PRO A 13 3.79 26.48 -14.84
C PRO A 13 4.31 25.28 -15.65
N GLU A 14 4.69 24.20 -14.98
CA GLU A 14 5.25 23.01 -15.64
C GLU A 14 4.28 22.44 -16.70
N MET A 15 2.97 22.45 -16.45
CA MET A 15 1.94 22.03 -17.39
C MET A 15 1.39 23.19 -18.26
N ARG A 16 2.13 24.30 -18.38
CA ARG A 16 1.86 25.45 -19.28
C ARG A 16 0.43 25.99 -19.28
N ARG A 17 -0.42 25.49 -20.22
CA ARG A 17 -1.79 25.99 -20.43
C ARG A 17 -2.82 25.37 -19.49
N VAL A 18 -2.43 24.35 -18.72
CA VAL A 18 -3.32 23.70 -17.76
C VAL A 18 -3.46 24.63 -16.55
N GLN A 19 -4.67 25.08 -16.25
CA GLN A 19 -4.97 25.96 -15.12
C GLN A 19 -5.89 25.27 -14.12
N GLN A 20 -6.96 24.68 -14.61
CA GLN A 20 -7.93 23.98 -13.80
C GLN A 20 -7.91 22.48 -14.13
N ILE A 21 -7.76 21.66 -13.10
CA ILE A 21 -7.72 20.20 -13.18
C ILE A 21 -8.93 19.65 -12.42
N HIS A 22 -9.74 18.85 -13.11
CA HIS A 22 -10.92 18.23 -12.52
C HIS A 22 -10.67 16.73 -12.26
N PHE A 23 -11.01 16.26 -11.06
CA PHE A 23 -10.81 14.86 -10.64
C PHE A 23 -12.15 14.15 -10.46
N ILE A 24 -12.40 13.06 -11.22
CA ILE A 24 -13.59 12.21 -11.03
C ILE A 24 -13.23 11.08 -10.08
N GLY A 25 -13.90 11.03 -8.89
CA GLY A 25 -13.55 10.14 -7.78
C GLY A 25 -12.40 10.67 -6.92
N ILE A 26 -12.43 11.98 -6.62
CA ILE A 26 -11.33 12.70 -5.94
C ILE A 26 -11.05 12.19 -4.51
N GLY A 27 -12.03 11.59 -3.84
CA GLY A 27 -11.90 11.05 -2.48
C GLY A 27 -11.10 9.75 -2.39
N GLY A 28 -10.80 9.11 -3.52
CA GLY A 28 -9.94 7.91 -3.54
C GLY A 28 -8.53 8.21 -3.04
N ALA A 29 -7.91 7.26 -2.33
CA ALA A 29 -6.61 7.45 -1.65
C ALA A 29 -5.51 7.97 -2.60
N GLY A 30 -5.36 7.36 -3.78
CA GLY A 30 -4.37 7.80 -4.78
C GLY A 30 -4.75 9.07 -5.52
N MET A 31 -6.06 9.34 -5.71
CA MET A 31 -6.56 10.55 -6.37
C MET A 31 -6.36 11.78 -5.50
N SER A 32 -6.77 11.68 -4.23
CA SER A 32 -6.69 12.79 -3.27
C SER A 32 -5.27 13.27 -3.03
N GLY A 33 -4.30 12.35 -2.97
CA GLY A 33 -2.89 12.69 -2.81
C GLY A 33 -2.35 13.52 -3.98
N ILE A 34 -2.66 13.11 -5.20
CA ILE A 34 -2.27 13.85 -6.42
C ILE A 34 -2.95 15.22 -6.45
N ALA A 35 -4.25 15.28 -6.15
CA ALA A 35 -5.00 16.53 -6.09
C ALA A 35 -4.42 17.52 -5.06
N GLU A 36 -4.01 17.03 -3.86
CA GLU A 36 -3.38 17.83 -2.81
C GLU A 36 -2.02 18.39 -3.27
N ILE A 37 -1.19 17.58 -3.94
CA ILE A 37 0.10 18.02 -4.50
C ILE A 37 -0.11 19.14 -5.49
N LEU A 38 -0.99 18.95 -6.47
CA LEU A 38 -1.25 19.94 -7.53
C LEU A 38 -1.89 21.23 -6.99
N LEU A 39 -2.76 21.11 -5.98
CA LEU A 39 -3.33 22.27 -5.28
C LEU A 39 -2.24 23.11 -4.62
N ASN A 40 -1.28 22.44 -3.92
CA ASN A 40 -0.15 23.10 -3.28
C ASN A 40 0.86 23.67 -4.30
N GLU A 41 0.90 23.15 -5.52
CA GLU A 41 1.69 23.71 -6.64
C GLU A 41 0.98 24.92 -7.30
N GLY A 42 -0.23 25.25 -6.85
CA GLY A 42 -0.96 26.45 -7.29
C GLY A 42 -1.94 26.23 -8.44
N TYR A 43 -2.22 24.98 -8.83
CA TYR A 43 -3.28 24.66 -9.78
C TYR A 43 -4.65 24.83 -9.15
N GLN A 44 -5.63 25.25 -9.94
CA GLN A 44 -7.03 25.24 -9.52
C GLN A 44 -7.55 23.80 -9.61
N ILE A 45 -7.96 23.25 -8.46
CA ILE A 45 -8.45 21.88 -8.36
C ILE A 45 -9.96 21.90 -8.16
N SER A 46 -10.65 21.11 -8.97
CA SER A 46 -12.04 20.72 -8.74
C SER A 46 -12.16 19.20 -8.80
N GLY A 47 -13.20 18.65 -8.21
CA GLY A 47 -13.45 17.21 -8.33
C GLY A 47 -14.77 16.78 -7.73
N SER A 48 -15.19 15.60 -8.14
CA SER A 48 -16.43 14.96 -7.71
C SER A 48 -16.17 13.64 -7.00
N ASP A 49 -17.05 13.29 -6.07
CA ASP A 49 -17.09 11.98 -5.44
C ASP A 49 -18.54 11.61 -5.08
N ILE A 50 -18.83 10.31 -4.94
CA ILE A 50 -20.15 9.82 -4.54
C ILE A 50 -20.44 10.05 -3.04
N ALA A 51 -19.39 10.22 -2.23
CA ALA A 51 -19.51 10.36 -0.80
C ALA A 51 -18.85 11.65 -0.28
N ASP A 52 -19.51 12.30 0.66
CA ASP A 52 -18.90 13.36 1.48
C ASP A 52 -18.15 12.69 2.66
N GLY A 53 -16.83 12.58 2.51
CA GLY A 53 -15.95 11.94 3.50
C GLY A 53 -14.89 12.89 4.05
N LEU A 54 -14.15 12.42 5.05
CA LEU A 54 -13.05 13.21 5.66
C LEU A 54 -12.02 13.70 4.64
N VAL A 55 -11.79 12.92 3.57
CA VAL A 55 -10.83 13.26 2.51
C VAL A 55 -11.34 14.40 1.65
N THR A 56 -12.59 14.34 1.19
CA THR A 56 -13.22 15.40 0.37
C THR A 56 -13.34 16.70 1.15
N GLN A 57 -13.71 16.63 2.43
CA GLN A 57 -13.77 17.79 3.33
C GLN A 57 -12.41 18.44 3.54
N ARG A 58 -11.33 17.63 3.72
CA ARG A 58 -9.97 18.15 3.83
C ARG A 58 -9.51 18.86 2.57
N LEU A 59 -9.79 18.30 1.40
CA LEU A 59 -9.45 18.94 0.12
C LEU A 59 -10.24 20.24 -0.08
N ALA A 60 -11.52 20.28 0.29
CA ALA A 60 -12.32 21.51 0.26
C ALA A 60 -11.76 22.60 1.18
N GLN A 61 -11.35 22.24 2.41
CA GLN A 61 -10.68 23.17 3.34
C GLN A 61 -9.34 23.68 2.82
N ALA A 62 -8.62 22.86 2.03
CA ALA A 62 -7.38 23.24 1.37
C ALA A 62 -7.59 24.13 0.13
N GLY A 63 -8.85 24.34 -0.33
CA GLY A 63 -9.19 25.23 -1.43
C GLY A 63 -9.65 24.55 -2.73
N ALA A 64 -9.80 23.21 -2.74
CA ALA A 64 -10.37 22.52 -3.88
C ALA A 64 -11.90 22.71 -3.94
N LYS A 65 -12.46 22.82 -5.15
CA LYS A 65 -13.91 22.86 -5.36
C LYS A 65 -14.46 21.45 -5.46
N ILE A 66 -15.16 20.99 -4.42
CA ILE A 66 -15.68 19.62 -4.32
C ILE A 66 -17.16 19.57 -4.64
N TYR A 67 -17.55 18.56 -5.41
CA TYR A 67 -18.94 18.25 -5.74
C TYR A 67 -19.28 16.83 -5.23
N ILE A 68 -20.47 16.66 -4.67
CA ILE A 68 -21.00 15.37 -4.26
C ILE A 68 -21.98 14.88 -5.32
N GLY A 69 -21.75 13.66 -5.81
CA GLY A 69 -22.39 13.11 -7.00
C GLY A 69 -21.65 13.50 -8.29
N HIS A 70 -22.18 13.04 -9.41
CA HIS A 70 -21.60 13.26 -10.73
C HIS A 70 -22.59 13.97 -11.64
N ALA A 71 -22.18 15.08 -12.29
CA ALA A 71 -23.00 15.83 -13.23
C ALA A 71 -22.12 16.50 -14.30
N GLU A 72 -22.64 16.65 -15.52
CA GLU A 72 -21.90 17.19 -16.66
C GLU A 72 -21.37 18.61 -16.48
N GLU A 73 -22.04 19.41 -15.64
CA GLU A 73 -21.65 20.80 -15.35
C GLU A 73 -20.43 20.90 -14.42
N HIS A 74 -20.05 19.83 -13.71
CA HIS A 74 -18.93 19.86 -12.77
C HIS A 74 -17.57 20.08 -13.44
N ILE A 75 -17.45 19.70 -14.74
CA ILE A 75 -16.22 19.88 -15.51
C ILE A 75 -16.10 21.24 -16.18
N GLU A 76 -17.01 22.18 -15.91
CA GLU A 76 -16.97 23.49 -16.53
C GLU A 76 -15.68 24.23 -16.15
N GLY A 77 -14.97 24.75 -17.19
CA GLY A 77 -13.67 25.40 -17.03
C GLY A 77 -12.47 24.47 -16.90
N ALA A 78 -12.66 23.15 -16.81
CA ALA A 78 -11.56 22.21 -16.71
C ALA A 78 -10.67 22.19 -17.96
N SER A 79 -9.36 22.33 -17.75
CA SER A 79 -8.34 22.18 -18.80
C SER A 79 -8.01 20.71 -19.08
N VAL A 80 -8.17 19.85 -18.07
CA VAL A 80 -7.97 18.41 -18.14
C VAL A 80 -8.84 17.74 -17.07
N VAL A 81 -9.30 16.53 -17.37
CA VAL A 81 -10.02 15.66 -16.44
C VAL A 81 -9.15 14.46 -16.10
N VAL A 82 -8.98 14.22 -14.79
CA VAL A 82 -8.28 13.05 -14.26
C VAL A 82 -9.31 12.06 -13.77
N VAL A 83 -9.21 10.81 -14.22
CA VAL A 83 -10.19 9.76 -13.89
C VAL A 83 -9.54 8.60 -13.18
N SER A 84 -10.24 8.05 -12.18
CA SER A 84 -9.86 6.79 -11.52
C SER A 84 -10.33 5.59 -12.36
N SER A 85 -9.60 4.47 -12.31
CA SER A 85 -9.98 3.20 -12.93
C SER A 85 -11.32 2.63 -12.43
N ALA A 86 -11.80 3.07 -11.27
CA ALA A 86 -13.10 2.69 -10.72
C ALA A 86 -14.31 3.38 -11.40
N ILE A 87 -14.08 4.42 -12.21
CA ILE A 87 -15.13 5.19 -12.86
C ILE A 87 -15.55 4.49 -14.15
N LYS A 88 -16.85 4.29 -14.30
CA LYS A 88 -17.43 3.64 -15.50
C LYS A 88 -17.51 4.62 -16.68
N ASP A 89 -17.49 4.08 -17.88
CA ASP A 89 -17.53 4.85 -19.13
C ASP A 89 -18.81 5.69 -19.33
N ASP A 90 -19.90 5.34 -18.66
CA ASP A 90 -21.19 6.02 -18.69
C ASP A 90 -21.28 7.19 -17.68
N ASN A 91 -20.22 7.49 -16.94
CA ASN A 91 -20.19 8.61 -16.01
C ASN A 91 -20.45 9.94 -16.76
N PRO A 92 -21.40 10.79 -16.29
CA PRO A 92 -21.82 11.99 -17.02
C PRO A 92 -20.68 13.00 -17.23
N GLU A 93 -19.78 13.14 -16.26
CA GLU A 93 -18.62 14.04 -16.36
C GLU A 93 -17.63 13.54 -17.42
N LEU A 94 -17.38 12.21 -17.46
CA LEU A 94 -16.51 11.59 -18.45
C LEU A 94 -17.07 11.73 -19.87
N VAL A 95 -18.38 11.50 -20.03
CA VAL A 95 -19.08 11.67 -21.31
C VAL A 95 -19.01 13.14 -21.78
N ALA A 96 -19.30 14.07 -20.88
CA ALA A 96 -19.24 15.51 -21.19
C ALA A 96 -17.81 15.97 -21.55
N ALA A 97 -16.78 15.46 -20.86
CA ALA A 97 -15.38 15.77 -21.17
C ALA A 97 -15.00 15.30 -22.58
N LYS A 98 -15.39 14.09 -22.97
CA LYS A 98 -15.18 13.55 -24.32
C LYS A 98 -15.89 14.39 -25.38
N GLN A 99 -17.15 14.81 -25.14
CA GLN A 99 -17.93 15.65 -26.06
C GLN A 99 -17.32 17.05 -26.23
N LYS A 100 -16.89 17.69 -25.14
CA LYS A 100 -16.24 19.01 -25.13
C LYS A 100 -14.76 18.93 -25.56
N ARG A 101 -14.23 17.78 -25.91
CA ARG A 101 -12.82 17.53 -26.28
C ARG A 101 -11.83 18.00 -25.22
N ILE A 102 -12.22 17.92 -23.95
CA ILE A 102 -11.30 18.13 -22.83
C ILE A 102 -10.45 16.87 -22.70
N PRO A 103 -9.11 16.99 -22.60
CA PRO A 103 -8.24 15.82 -22.36
C PRO A 103 -8.67 15.06 -21.14
N VAL A 104 -8.82 13.74 -21.27
CA VAL A 104 -9.09 12.83 -20.17
C VAL A 104 -7.87 11.94 -19.99
N ILE A 105 -7.32 11.92 -18.78
CA ILE A 105 -6.14 11.14 -18.44
C ILE A 105 -6.40 10.29 -17.20
N GLN A 106 -5.71 9.18 -17.11
CA GLN A 106 -5.76 8.30 -15.94
C GLN A 106 -4.95 8.88 -14.78
N ARG A 107 -5.31 8.52 -13.55
CA ARG A 107 -4.59 8.88 -12.32
C ARG A 107 -3.06 8.70 -12.45
N ALA A 108 -2.63 7.54 -12.96
CA ALA A 108 -1.20 7.22 -13.10
C ALA A 108 -0.49 8.09 -14.15
N GLN A 109 -1.19 8.51 -15.20
CA GLN A 109 -0.64 9.45 -16.18
C GLN A 109 -0.39 10.81 -15.53
N MET A 110 -1.32 11.30 -14.68
CA MET A 110 -1.10 12.55 -13.95
C MET A 110 0.08 12.42 -12.97
N LEU A 111 0.19 11.30 -12.26
CA LEU A 111 1.34 11.04 -11.39
C LEU A 111 2.66 11.01 -12.18
N ALA A 112 2.64 10.42 -13.37
CA ALA A 112 3.80 10.40 -14.27
C ALA A 112 4.21 11.82 -14.71
N GLU A 113 3.24 12.70 -15.01
CA GLU A 113 3.55 14.11 -15.34
C GLU A 113 4.19 14.84 -14.14
N ILE A 114 3.70 14.61 -12.92
CA ILE A 114 4.34 15.17 -11.71
C ILE A 114 5.76 14.61 -11.52
N MET A 115 5.97 13.32 -11.84
CA MET A 115 7.28 12.66 -11.73
C MET A 115 8.28 13.14 -12.77
N ARG A 116 7.84 13.55 -13.96
CA ARG A 116 8.67 13.90 -15.12
C ARG A 116 9.77 14.92 -14.83
N PHE A 117 9.50 15.84 -13.92
CA PHE A 117 10.43 16.94 -13.57
C PHE A 117 11.12 16.72 -12.22
N ARG A 118 11.06 15.50 -11.69
CA ARG A 118 11.58 15.13 -10.37
C ARG A 118 12.47 13.92 -10.44
N HIS A 119 13.27 13.74 -9.41
CA HIS A 119 14.02 12.50 -9.19
C HIS A 119 13.03 11.47 -8.62
N GLY A 120 12.39 10.71 -9.51
CA GLY A 120 11.35 9.76 -9.15
C GLY A 120 11.92 8.47 -8.60
N ILE A 121 11.34 8.00 -7.47
CA ILE A 121 11.57 6.69 -6.90
C ILE A 121 10.22 5.97 -6.92
N ALA A 122 10.12 4.89 -7.70
CA ALA A 122 8.89 4.12 -7.85
C ALA A 122 9.02 2.76 -7.17
N VAL A 123 8.05 2.40 -6.35
CA VAL A 123 8.02 1.12 -5.63
C VAL A 123 6.93 0.23 -6.20
N ALA A 124 7.33 -0.81 -6.91
CA ALA A 124 6.49 -1.84 -7.52
C ALA A 124 6.61 -3.18 -6.77
N GLY A 125 5.76 -4.13 -7.13
CA GLY A 125 5.72 -5.49 -6.60
C GLY A 125 4.31 -5.87 -6.16
N THR A 126 4.03 -7.14 -6.03
CA THR A 126 2.70 -7.60 -5.63
C THR A 126 2.39 -7.17 -4.19
N HIS A 127 3.33 -7.35 -3.27
CA HIS A 127 3.19 -7.04 -1.84
C HIS A 127 4.30 -6.12 -1.33
N GLY A 128 4.04 -5.37 -0.24
CA GLY A 128 5.05 -4.54 0.43
C GLY A 128 5.22 -3.13 -0.13
N LYS A 129 4.62 -2.76 -1.26
CA LYS A 129 4.71 -1.43 -1.90
C LYS A 129 4.50 -0.28 -0.93
N THR A 130 3.33 -0.24 -0.29
CA THR A 130 2.91 0.82 0.65
C THR A 130 3.91 0.98 1.81
N THR A 131 4.35 -0.13 2.38
CA THR A 131 5.28 -0.14 3.51
C THR A 131 6.65 0.38 3.10
N THR A 132 7.18 -0.12 1.98
CA THR A 132 8.49 0.29 1.45
C THR A 132 8.49 1.76 1.05
N THR A 133 7.45 2.24 0.35
CA THR A 133 7.27 3.66 0.01
C THR A 133 7.26 4.54 1.26
N ALA A 134 6.55 4.12 2.31
CA ALA A 134 6.51 4.85 3.57
C ALA A 134 7.89 4.89 4.26
N MET A 135 8.63 3.77 4.28
CA MET A 135 9.97 3.71 4.87
C MET A 135 10.96 4.60 4.10
N ILE A 136 10.98 4.55 2.76
CA ILE A 136 11.83 5.45 1.95
C ILE A 136 11.47 6.90 2.26
N SER A 137 10.17 7.25 2.27
CA SER A 137 9.72 8.62 2.55
C SER A 137 10.17 9.11 3.92
N MET A 138 10.11 8.24 4.95
CA MET A 138 10.59 8.57 6.29
C MET A 138 12.10 8.79 6.33
N ILE A 139 12.89 7.92 5.70
CA ILE A 139 14.35 8.06 5.66
C ILE A 139 14.73 9.39 5.01
N TYR A 140 14.11 9.73 3.88
CA TYR A 140 14.37 11.01 3.19
C TYR A 140 13.95 12.22 4.02
N THR A 141 12.83 12.11 4.75
CA THR A 141 12.38 13.17 5.68
C THR A 141 13.36 13.34 6.85
N GLN A 142 13.84 12.23 7.44
CA GLN A 142 14.83 12.24 8.51
C GLN A 142 16.17 12.82 8.04
N ALA A 143 16.56 12.50 6.81
CA ALA A 143 17.72 13.10 6.15
C ALA A 143 17.51 14.59 5.77
N LYS A 144 16.36 15.18 6.13
CA LYS A 144 15.99 16.60 5.85
C LYS A 144 15.96 16.94 4.35
N LEU A 145 15.65 15.96 3.54
CA LEU A 145 15.51 16.11 2.09
C LEU A 145 14.10 16.54 1.67
N ASP A 146 13.13 16.52 2.59
CA ASP A 146 11.73 16.94 2.38
C ASP A 146 11.15 16.45 1.04
N PRO A 147 10.96 15.12 0.85
CA PRO A 147 10.51 14.56 -0.42
C PRO A 147 9.02 14.81 -0.64
N THR A 148 8.62 14.96 -1.91
CA THR A 148 7.23 14.71 -2.30
C THR A 148 6.96 13.22 -2.25
N PHE A 149 5.84 12.78 -1.66
CA PHE A 149 5.47 11.36 -1.71
C PHE A 149 3.97 11.14 -1.97
N VAL A 150 3.67 10.03 -2.64
CA VAL A 150 2.31 9.52 -2.89
C VAL A 150 2.28 8.04 -2.51
N ASN A 151 1.58 7.72 -1.42
CA ASN A 151 1.49 6.39 -0.85
C ASN A 151 0.04 5.89 -0.90
N GLY A 152 -0.18 4.61 -1.15
CA GLY A 152 -1.51 3.99 -1.17
C GLY A 152 -2.17 3.89 0.21
N GLY A 153 -1.38 3.99 1.28
CA GLY A 153 -1.84 4.00 2.66
C GLY A 153 -1.33 5.21 3.45
N LEU A 154 -1.91 5.40 4.64
CA LEU A 154 -1.48 6.47 5.55
C LEU A 154 -0.05 6.19 6.06
N VAL A 155 0.87 7.13 5.86
CA VAL A 155 2.17 7.14 6.52
C VAL A 155 1.95 7.69 7.94
N LYS A 156 1.96 6.82 8.95
CA LYS A 156 1.56 7.18 10.33
C LYS A 156 2.38 8.34 10.91
N SER A 157 3.69 8.33 10.71
CA SER A 157 4.58 9.39 11.17
C SER A 157 4.27 10.76 10.56
N ALA A 158 3.80 10.79 9.31
CA ALA A 158 3.41 12.01 8.62
C ALA A 158 1.92 12.37 8.81
N GLY A 159 1.09 11.42 9.27
CA GLY A 159 -0.37 11.59 9.37
C GLY A 159 -1.08 11.77 8.02
N LYS A 160 -0.40 11.45 6.91
CA LYS A 160 -0.85 11.71 5.53
C LYS A 160 -0.52 10.54 4.62
N ASN A 161 -1.25 10.40 3.53
CA ASN A 161 -0.94 9.46 2.44
C ASN A 161 -0.21 10.14 1.27
N ALA A 162 -0.13 11.47 1.26
CA ALA A 162 0.64 12.24 0.31
C ALA A 162 1.17 13.51 0.96
N HIS A 163 2.30 14.01 0.45
CA HIS A 163 2.94 15.24 0.87
C HIS A 163 3.65 15.90 -0.31
N LEU A 164 3.50 17.19 -0.47
CA LEU A 164 4.34 18.00 -1.36
C LEU A 164 5.55 18.48 -0.58
N GLY A 165 6.72 17.96 -0.93
CA GLY A 165 8.00 18.40 -0.39
C GLY A 165 8.64 19.48 -1.24
N SER A 166 9.64 20.16 -0.68
CA SER A 166 10.39 21.23 -1.34
C SER A 166 11.55 20.71 -2.20
N SER A 167 11.93 19.44 -2.07
CA SER A 167 13.05 18.87 -2.80
C SER A 167 12.68 18.33 -4.19
N ARG A 168 13.71 17.93 -4.93
CA ARG A 168 13.54 17.28 -6.23
C ARG A 168 12.98 15.86 -6.17
N TYR A 169 12.95 15.22 -5.01
CA TYR A 169 12.56 13.82 -4.87
C TYR A 169 11.04 13.64 -4.93
N LEU A 170 10.62 12.62 -5.65
CA LEU A 170 9.23 12.12 -5.63
C LEU A 170 9.23 10.62 -5.42
N ILE A 171 8.65 10.17 -4.33
CA ILE A 171 8.55 8.76 -3.94
C ILE A 171 7.10 8.31 -4.13
N ALA A 172 6.86 7.30 -4.94
CA ALA A 172 5.51 6.87 -5.25
C ALA A 172 5.36 5.36 -5.37
N GLU A 173 4.19 4.84 -5.00
CA GLU A 173 3.81 3.48 -5.36
C GLU A 173 3.56 3.36 -6.85
N ALA A 174 4.05 2.28 -7.44
CA ALA A 174 3.86 1.90 -8.82
C ALA A 174 2.84 0.74 -8.86
N ASP A 175 1.62 1.03 -9.30
CA ASP A 175 0.50 0.10 -9.25
C ASP A 175 0.49 -0.80 -10.48
N GLU A 176 0.69 -2.11 -10.26
CA GLU A 176 0.67 -3.15 -11.29
C GLU A 176 -0.72 -3.68 -11.57
N SER A 177 -1.69 -3.43 -10.68
CA SER A 177 -3.01 -4.06 -10.72
C SER A 177 -3.80 -3.77 -12.00
N ASP A 178 -3.53 -2.64 -12.65
CA ASP A 178 -4.10 -2.21 -13.93
C ASP A 178 -3.01 -1.90 -14.99
N ALA A 179 -1.77 -2.33 -14.71
CA ALA A 179 -0.57 -2.04 -15.50
C ALA A 179 -0.27 -0.52 -15.68
N SER A 180 -0.90 0.34 -14.88
CA SER A 180 -0.75 1.79 -14.99
C SER A 180 0.65 2.29 -14.58
N PHE A 181 1.41 1.50 -13.85
CA PHE A 181 2.82 1.79 -13.52
C PHE A 181 3.71 1.97 -14.77
N LEU A 182 3.31 1.44 -15.93
CA LEU A 182 4.02 1.67 -17.19
C LEU A 182 4.09 3.14 -17.63
N HIS A 183 3.24 4.00 -17.10
CA HIS A 183 3.31 5.44 -17.38
C HIS A 183 4.43 6.14 -16.61
N LEU A 184 4.88 5.58 -15.47
CA LEU A 184 5.89 6.18 -14.63
C LEU A 184 7.27 6.13 -15.29
N GLN A 185 8.07 7.19 -15.08
CA GLN A 185 9.44 7.32 -15.59
C GLN A 185 10.39 7.63 -14.42
N PRO A 186 10.65 6.67 -13.55
CA PRO A 186 11.47 6.87 -12.36
C PRO A 186 12.98 6.86 -12.70
N MET A 187 13.79 7.39 -11.77
CA MET A 187 15.24 7.25 -11.74
C MET A 187 15.67 6.01 -10.98
N VAL A 188 14.88 5.65 -9.95
CA VAL A 188 15.08 4.44 -9.15
C VAL A 188 13.77 3.67 -9.11
N SER A 189 13.80 2.37 -9.35
CA SER A 189 12.67 1.46 -9.20
C SER A 189 13.00 0.38 -8.19
N VAL A 190 12.11 0.21 -7.20
CA VAL A 190 12.15 -0.95 -6.30
C VAL A 190 11.13 -1.97 -6.78
N VAL A 191 11.50 -3.25 -6.82
CA VAL A 191 10.56 -4.36 -7.03
C VAL A 191 10.67 -5.31 -5.85
N THR A 192 9.62 -5.37 -5.05
CA THR A 192 9.63 -6.10 -3.77
C THR A 192 9.46 -7.61 -3.93
N ASN A 193 8.55 -8.03 -4.79
CA ASN A 193 8.24 -9.42 -5.10
C ASN A 193 7.32 -9.49 -6.31
N MET A 194 7.11 -10.69 -6.86
CA MET A 194 6.20 -10.93 -7.98
C MET A 194 5.44 -12.24 -7.81
N GLU A 195 4.15 -12.13 -7.54
CA GLU A 195 3.22 -13.26 -7.45
C GLU A 195 2.06 -13.07 -8.42
N PRO A 196 1.39 -14.15 -8.87
CA PRO A 196 0.23 -14.06 -9.75
C PRO A 196 -0.99 -13.50 -9.00
N ASP A 197 -1.10 -12.17 -8.95
CA ASP A 197 -2.28 -11.43 -8.50
C ASP A 197 -2.77 -10.51 -9.63
N HIS A 198 -4.03 -10.08 -9.58
CA HIS A 198 -4.64 -9.23 -10.63
C HIS A 198 -4.51 -9.80 -12.06
N MET A 199 -4.59 -11.15 -12.19
CA MET A 199 -4.32 -11.84 -13.45
C MET A 199 -5.28 -11.48 -14.59
N ASP A 200 -6.46 -10.95 -14.28
CA ASP A 200 -7.40 -10.43 -15.28
C ASP A 200 -6.77 -9.32 -16.15
N THR A 201 -5.92 -8.47 -15.56
CA THR A 201 -5.15 -7.42 -16.26
C THR A 201 -4.14 -8.02 -17.26
N TYR A 202 -3.64 -9.20 -16.96
CA TYR A 202 -2.63 -9.91 -17.74
C TYR A 202 -3.21 -11.08 -18.56
N GLU A 203 -4.52 -11.10 -18.77
CA GLU A 203 -5.24 -12.15 -19.54
C GLU A 203 -5.04 -13.57 -18.98
N GLY A 204 -4.82 -13.69 -17.66
CA GLY A 204 -4.52 -14.96 -17.01
C GLY A 204 -3.11 -15.51 -17.25
N ASP A 205 -2.23 -14.74 -17.93
CA ASP A 205 -0.88 -15.17 -18.33
C ASP A 205 0.20 -14.50 -17.47
N PHE A 206 0.85 -15.30 -16.62
CA PHE A 206 1.92 -14.80 -15.73
C PHE A 206 3.17 -14.34 -16.50
N GLU A 207 3.45 -14.91 -17.68
CA GLU A 207 4.55 -14.45 -18.52
C GLU A 207 4.28 -13.05 -19.09
N LYS A 208 3.02 -12.70 -19.35
CA LYS A 208 2.63 -11.33 -19.70
C LYS A 208 2.89 -10.37 -18.54
N MET A 209 2.58 -10.76 -17.30
CA MET A 209 2.88 -9.98 -16.12
C MET A 209 4.38 -9.75 -15.99
N LYS A 210 5.22 -10.80 -16.08
CA LYS A 210 6.69 -10.71 -16.09
C LYS A 210 7.19 -9.76 -17.16
N ALA A 211 6.70 -9.90 -18.40
CA ALA A 211 7.08 -9.01 -19.51
C ALA A 211 6.69 -7.55 -19.26
N THR A 212 5.57 -7.32 -18.57
CA THR A 212 5.10 -5.97 -18.21
C THR A 212 6.00 -5.32 -17.15
N TYR A 213 6.45 -6.06 -16.16
CA TYR A 213 7.46 -5.57 -15.19
C TYR A 213 8.80 -5.25 -15.85
N VAL A 214 9.26 -6.08 -16.81
CA VAL A 214 10.46 -5.76 -17.59
C VAL A 214 10.29 -4.46 -18.38
N LYS A 215 9.11 -4.24 -19.01
CA LYS A 215 8.80 -2.97 -19.68
C LYS A 215 8.82 -1.79 -18.72
N PHE A 216 8.26 -1.94 -17.53
CA PHE A 216 8.31 -0.92 -16.48
C PHE A 216 9.76 -0.58 -16.10
N LEU A 217 10.61 -1.58 -15.89
CA LEU A 217 12.03 -1.38 -15.56
C LEU A 217 12.81 -0.75 -16.73
N HIS A 218 12.38 -0.95 -17.98
CA HIS A 218 12.95 -0.28 -19.15
C HIS A 218 12.61 1.23 -19.20
N ASN A 219 11.63 1.72 -18.42
CA ASN A 219 11.38 3.16 -18.28
C ASN A 219 12.44 3.88 -17.45
N LEU A 220 13.29 3.15 -16.72
CA LEU A 220 14.49 3.69 -16.11
C LEU A 220 15.43 4.23 -17.19
N PRO A 221 16.07 5.40 -17.01
CA PRO A 221 17.13 5.84 -17.90
C PRO A 221 18.31 4.86 -17.85
N PHE A 222 19.23 4.95 -18.81
CA PHE A 222 20.37 4.01 -18.88
C PHE A 222 21.30 4.06 -17.65
N TYR A 223 21.26 5.16 -16.91
CA TYR A 223 21.97 5.38 -15.65
C TYR A 223 21.07 5.24 -14.42
N GLY A 224 19.83 4.80 -14.60
CA GLY A 224 18.89 4.55 -13.50
C GLY A 224 19.17 3.22 -12.81
N LEU A 225 18.56 3.03 -11.65
CA LEU A 225 18.79 1.92 -10.75
C LEU A 225 17.52 1.10 -10.52
N ALA A 226 17.65 -0.22 -10.66
CA ALA A 226 16.64 -1.18 -10.19
C ALA A 226 17.11 -1.84 -8.88
N VAL A 227 16.27 -1.83 -7.86
CA VAL A 227 16.50 -2.47 -6.56
C VAL A 227 15.54 -3.66 -6.45
N MET A 228 16.05 -4.90 -6.45
CA MET A 228 15.25 -6.10 -6.62
C MET A 228 15.48 -7.10 -5.47
N CYS A 229 14.39 -7.72 -4.98
CA CYS A 229 14.48 -8.72 -3.91
C CYS A 229 15.13 -10.01 -4.41
N ALA A 230 16.28 -10.38 -3.84
CA ALA A 230 17.01 -11.61 -4.18
C ALA A 230 16.31 -12.89 -3.69
N ASP A 231 15.42 -12.76 -2.72
CA ASP A 231 14.69 -13.91 -2.16
C ASP A 231 13.49 -14.30 -3.03
N ASP A 232 13.15 -13.49 -4.03
CA ASP A 232 12.10 -13.80 -5.00
C ASP A 232 12.71 -14.46 -6.25
N PRO A 233 12.45 -15.76 -6.50
CA PRO A 233 13.06 -16.46 -7.63
C PRO A 233 12.56 -15.94 -8.98
N VAL A 234 11.32 -15.43 -9.06
CA VAL A 234 10.77 -14.87 -10.29
C VAL A 234 11.50 -13.58 -10.65
N LEU A 235 11.77 -12.71 -9.67
CA LEU A 235 12.55 -11.49 -9.91
C LEU A 235 13.96 -11.81 -10.36
N MET A 236 14.61 -12.85 -9.79
CA MET A 236 15.97 -13.23 -10.17
C MET A 236 16.06 -13.76 -11.61
N GLU A 237 15.02 -14.40 -12.13
CA GLU A 237 14.93 -14.75 -13.57
C GLU A 237 14.91 -13.51 -14.48
N LEU A 238 14.39 -12.39 -13.98
CA LEU A 238 14.23 -11.17 -14.78
C LEU A 238 15.46 -10.29 -14.78
N VAL A 239 16.39 -10.40 -13.84
CA VAL A 239 17.58 -9.55 -13.70
C VAL A 239 18.32 -9.39 -15.01
N SER A 240 18.54 -10.50 -15.74
CA SER A 240 19.25 -10.47 -17.04
C SER A 240 18.50 -9.73 -18.14
N LYS A 241 17.19 -9.53 -17.99
CA LYS A 241 16.32 -8.87 -18.98
C LYS A 241 16.14 -7.37 -18.69
N VAL A 242 16.54 -6.88 -17.51
CA VAL A 242 16.35 -5.48 -17.08
C VAL A 242 17.16 -4.50 -17.92
N GLY A 243 18.40 -4.86 -18.29
CA GLY A 243 19.27 -4.01 -19.12
C GLY A 243 19.59 -2.64 -18.51
N ARG A 244 19.53 -2.54 -17.19
CA ARG A 244 19.89 -1.37 -16.37
C ARG A 244 20.76 -1.83 -15.21
N GLN A 245 21.31 -0.89 -14.45
CA GLN A 245 21.99 -1.25 -13.21
C GLN A 245 20.98 -1.88 -12.25
N VAL A 246 21.33 -3.04 -11.71
CA VAL A 246 20.52 -3.77 -10.72
C VAL A 246 21.35 -3.94 -9.47
N ILE A 247 20.78 -3.66 -8.33
CA ILE A 247 21.23 -4.10 -7.02
C ILE A 247 20.17 -4.98 -6.39
N THR A 248 20.62 -5.94 -5.60
CA THR A 248 19.75 -6.93 -4.98
C THR A 248 19.79 -6.81 -3.46
N TYR A 249 18.68 -7.16 -2.81
CA TYR A 249 18.59 -7.20 -1.36
C TYR A 249 17.82 -8.43 -0.89
N GLY A 250 18.11 -8.92 0.31
CA GLY A 250 17.40 -10.08 0.85
C GLY A 250 18.18 -10.86 1.90
N PHE A 251 17.63 -12.00 2.29
CA PHE A 251 18.30 -13.00 3.14
C PHE A 251 19.22 -13.90 2.32
N SER A 252 19.08 -13.91 1.01
CA SER A 252 19.93 -14.68 0.09
C SER A 252 21.40 -14.33 0.28
N GLU A 253 22.27 -15.35 0.31
CA GLU A 253 23.73 -15.18 0.41
C GLU A 253 24.32 -14.39 -0.77
N HIS A 254 23.60 -14.31 -1.87
CA HIS A 254 24.02 -13.62 -3.10
C HIS A 254 23.45 -12.19 -3.21
N ALA A 255 22.70 -11.73 -2.21
CA ALA A 255 22.19 -10.37 -2.20
C ALA A 255 23.29 -9.34 -1.97
N ASP A 256 23.29 -8.23 -2.73
CA ASP A 256 24.22 -7.11 -2.56
C ASP A 256 24.03 -6.45 -1.18
N TYR A 257 22.77 -6.24 -0.76
CA TYR A 257 22.39 -5.82 0.59
C TYR A 257 21.81 -7.02 1.33
N ARG A 258 22.67 -7.73 2.08
CA ARG A 258 22.33 -9.03 2.69
C ARG A 258 21.87 -8.88 4.13
N ILE A 259 20.74 -9.49 4.47
CA ILE A 259 20.23 -9.57 5.84
C ILE A 259 20.83 -10.77 6.55
N GLU A 260 21.44 -10.54 7.72
CA GLU A 260 21.96 -11.56 8.63
C GLU A 260 21.37 -11.38 10.03
N ASP A 261 21.42 -12.42 10.84
CA ASP A 261 21.13 -12.41 12.27
C ASP A 261 19.75 -11.82 12.62
N TYR A 262 18.71 -12.13 11.81
CA TYR A 262 17.37 -11.66 12.09
C TYR A 262 16.76 -12.32 13.31
N GLU A 263 16.42 -11.52 14.31
CA GLU A 263 15.70 -11.91 15.51
C GLU A 263 14.47 -11.01 15.71
N GLN A 264 13.37 -11.60 16.17
CA GLN A 264 12.16 -10.86 16.51
C GLN A 264 11.83 -10.99 17.97
N THR A 265 11.60 -9.87 18.65
CA THR A 265 11.13 -9.82 20.04
C THR A 265 9.86 -8.97 20.11
N GLY A 266 8.71 -9.62 20.31
CA GLY A 266 7.41 -8.95 20.23
C GLY A 266 7.18 -8.30 18.87
N PHE A 267 7.03 -6.99 18.85
CA PHE A 267 6.85 -6.20 17.62
C PHE A 267 8.15 -5.76 16.96
N GLN A 268 9.29 -5.93 17.60
CA GLN A 268 10.57 -5.42 17.12
C GLN A 268 11.36 -6.49 16.40
N GLY A 269 11.86 -6.14 15.20
CA GLY A 269 12.86 -6.91 14.48
C GLY A 269 14.26 -6.30 14.67
N HIS A 270 15.25 -7.14 14.95
CA HIS A 270 16.68 -6.80 15.04
C HIS A 270 17.43 -7.62 14.01
N TYR A 271 18.27 -7.00 13.21
CA TYR A 271 19.08 -7.70 12.21
C TYR A 271 20.25 -6.84 11.74
N THR A 272 21.20 -7.48 11.07
CA THR A 272 22.34 -6.82 10.45
C THR A 272 22.18 -6.81 8.93
N VAL A 273 22.42 -5.66 8.29
CA VAL A 273 22.54 -5.57 6.83
C VAL A 273 24.01 -5.48 6.48
N ILE A 274 24.49 -6.39 5.64
CA ILE A 274 25.81 -6.34 5.02
C ILE A 274 25.66 -5.61 3.69
N CYS A 275 26.35 -4.48 3.55
CA CYS A 275 26.35 -3.67 2.31
C CYS A 275 27.40 -4.15 1.30
N PRO A 276 27.32 -3.73 0.03
CA PRO A 276 28.31 -4.08 -1.01
C PRO A 276 29.76 -3.68 -0.69
N ASP A 277 29.94 -2.62 0.09
CA ASP A 277 31.24 -2.15 0.60
C ASP A 277 31.72 -2.86 1.86
N ASN A 278 31.02 -3.93 2.28
CA ASN A 278 31.19 -4.67 3.52
C ASN A 278 30.90 -3.85 4.82
N ASP A 279 30.26 -2.67 4.71
CA ASP A 279 29.72 -2.00 5.89
C ASP A 279 28.63 -2.88 6.53
N ARG A 280 28.63 -2.96 7.87
CA ARG A 280 27.66 -3.74 8.67
C ARG A 280 26.76 -2.80 9.43
N ILE A 281 25.50 -2.75 9.05
CA ILE A 281 24.51 -1.85 9.61
C ILE A 281 23.55 -2.65 10.49
N ASN A 282 23.57 -2.39 11.81
CA ASN A 282 22.64 -3.01 12.75
C ASN A 282 21.32 -2.24 12.74
N VAL A 283 20.26 -2.89 12.28
CA VAL A 283 18.93 -2.29 12.13
C VAL A 283 18.01 -2.76 13.26
N MET A 284 17.33 -1.82 13.88
CA MET A 284 16.17 -2.06 14.73
C MET A 284 14.92 -1.53 14.03
N LEU A 285 13.88 -2.35 13.92
CA LEU A 285 12.64 -2.02 13.23
C LEU A 285 11.44 -2.26 14.14
N ASN A 286 10.58 -1.26 14.36
CA ASN A 286 9.41 -1.35 15.24
C ASN A 286 8.16 -1.96 14.59
N VAL A 287 8.33 -2.77 13.56
CA VAL A 287 7.27 -3.58 12.96
C VAL A 287 7.77 -5.02 12.77
N PRO A 288 6.92 -6.02 13.05
CA PRO A 288 7.33 -7.42 13.09
C PRO A 288 7.41 -8.04 11.69
N GLY A 289 8.11 -9.16 11.60
CA GLY A 289 8.11 -10.06 10.45
C GLY A 289 9.27 -9.82 9.47
N LYS A 290 9.78 -10.94 8.94
CA LYS A 290 10.87 -10.95 7.94
C LYS A 290 10.52 -10.16 6.70
N HIS A 291 9.25 -10.15 6.28
CA HIS A 291 8.79 -9.34 5.15
C HIS A 291 9.00 -7.82 5.38
N ASN A 292 8.86 -7.34 6.62
CA ASN A 292 9.15 -5.95 6.95
C ASN A 292 10.66 -5.68 7.02
N ALA A 293 11.47 -6.66 7.43
CA ALA A 293 12.93 -6.55 7.32
C ALA A 293 13.36 -6.44 5.85
N LEU A 294 12.74 -7.20 4.93
CA LEU A 294 12.95 -7.05 3.49
C LEU A 294 12.56 -5.66 2.99
N ASN A 295 11.36 -5.18 3.35
CA ASN A 295 10.89 -3.84 2.95
C ASN A 295 11.83 -2.72 3.46
N ALA A 296 12.31 -2.85 4.71
CA ALA A 296 13.24 -1.90 5.30
C ALA A 296 14.63 -1.96 4.67
N THR A 297 15.10 -3.15 4.31
CA THR A 297 16.38 -3.31 3.61
C THR A 297 16.33 -2.76 2.19
N ALA A 298 15.20 -2.90 1.48
CA ALA A 298 14.98 -2.22 0.21
C ALA A 298 15.07 -0.68 0.36
N ALA A 299 14.42 -0.14 1.39
CA ALA A 299 14.44 1.30 1.66
C ALA A 299 15.85 1.78 2.06
N LEU A 300 16.58 1.00 2.86
CA LEU A 300 17.97 1.25 3.22
C LEU A 300 18.87 1.24 1.98
N ALA A 301 18.73 0.23 1.11
CA ALA A 301 19.51 0.11 -0.12
C ALA A 301 19.33 1.34 -1.02
N VAL A 302 18.07 1.74 -1.28
CA VAL A 302 17.78 2.98 -2.03
C VAL A 302 18.44 4.19 -1.39
N ALA A 303 18.35 4.34 -0.07
CA ALA A 303 18.91 5.47 0.65
C ALA A 303 20.46 5.51 0.58
N LYS A 304 21.11 4.37 0.70
CA LYS A 304 22.59 4.24 0.58
C LYS A 304 23.06 4.60 -0.81
N GLU A 305 22.38 4.11 -1.85
CA GLU A 305 22.71 4.42 -3.25
C GLU A 305 22.53 5.91 -3.59
N GLU A 306 21.57 6.58 -2.91
CA GLU A 306 21.36 8.03 -3.02
C GLU A 306 22.26 8.86 -2.07
N GLY A 307 23.17 8.21 -1.33
CA GLY A 307 24.16 8.86 -0.48
C GLY A 307 23.65 9.35 0.88
N ILE A 308 22.52 8.83 1.36
CA ILE A 308 22.00 9.14 2.69
C ILE A 308 22.84 8.42 3.76
N GLY A 309 23.25 9.16 4.81
CA GLY A 309 24.06 8.62 5.90
C GLY A 309 23.31 7.62 6.79
N ASN A 310 24.05 6.68 7.37
CA ASN A 310 23.50 5.59 8.20
C ASN A 310 22.68 6.11 9.40
N GLU A 311 23.06 7.24 10.00
CA GLU A 311 22.35 7.82 11.15
C GLU A 311 20.88 8.12 10.81
N ALA A 312 20.63 8.85 9.73
CA ALA A 312 19.27 9.20 9.30
C ALA A 312 18.45 7.96 8.92
N ILE A 313 19.09 6.94 8.29
CA ILE A 313 18.45 5.67 7.94
C ILE A 313 18.02 4.92 9.20
N LEU A 314 18.92 4.75 10.15
CA LEU A 314 18.67 3.99 11.38
C LEU A 314 17.62 4.67 12.27
N GLU A 315 17.69 6.00 12.45
CA GLU A 315 16.70 6.77 13.20
C GLU A 315 15.30 6.63 12.56
N ALA A 316 15.20 6.79 11.24
CA ALA A 316 13.92 6.66 10.53
C ALA A 316 13.32 5.26 10.69
N LEU A 317 14.11 4.20 10.57
CA LEU A 317 13.63 2.82 10.69
C LEU A 317 13.25 2.47 12.14
N ALA A 318 14.00 2.96 13.14
CA ALA A 318 13.69 2.80 14.54
C ALA A 318 12.39 3.52 14.95
N ASP A 319 12.11 4.68 14.35
CA ASP A 319 10.90 5.46 14.59
C ASP A 319 9.70 5.02 13.73
N PHE A 320 9.89 4.07 12.81
CA PHE A 320 8.83 3.62 11.92
C PHE A 320 7.74 2.87 12.68
N GLN A 321 6.54 3.41 12.68
CA GLN A 321 5.35 2.85 13.37
C GLN A 321 4.42 2.06 12.44
N GLY A 322 4.88 1.74 11.23
CA GLY A 322 4.10 1.07 10.20
C GLY A 322 3.34 2.04 9.28
N ALA A 323 2.90 1.52 8.15
CA ALA A 323 1.88 2.15 7.32
C ALA A 323 0.50 1.83 7.89
N GLY A 324 -0.46 2.73 7.73
CA GLY A 324 -1.81 2.51 8.24
C GLY A 324 -2.40 1.19 7.75
N ARG A 325 -3.04 0.45 8.65
CA ARG A 325 -3.59 -0.87 8.37
C ARG A 325 -2.55 -1.94 7.96
N ARG A 326 -1.28 -1.83 8.42
CA ARG A 326 -0.24 -2.84 8.23
C ARG A 326 0.30 -3.21 9.60
N PHE A 327 -0.18 -4.33 10.15
CA PHE A 327 0.04 -4.77 11.53
C PHE A 327 -0.18 -3.64 12.56
N ASP A 328 -1.30 -2.91 12.40
CA ASP A 328 -1.60 -1.68 13.13
C ASP A 328 -2.10 -2.00 14.54
N GLN A 329 -1.32 -1.69 15.57
CA GLN A 329 -1.69 -1.92 16.96
C GLN A 329 -2.76 -0.91 17.39
N LEU A 330 -3.98 -1.36 17.61
CA LEU A 330 -5.09 -0.52 18.07
C LEU A 330 -5.10 -0.32 19.59
N GLY A 331 -4.44 -1.22 20.33
CA GLY A 331 -4.28 -1.12 21.77
C GLY A 331 -4.35 -2.44 22.51
N GLU A 332 -4.18 -2.34 23.83
CA GLU A 332 -4.47 -3.42 24.79
C GLU A 332 -5.74 -3.09 25.56
N PHE A 333 -6.60 -4.09 25.75
CA PHE A 333 -7.93 -3.90 26.33
C PHE A 333 -8.18 -4.95 27.41
N ILE A 334 -8.81 -4.54 28.49
CA ILE A 334 -9.28 -5.44 29.55
C ILE A 334 -10.70 -5.87 29.15
N ARG A 335 -10.90 -7.17 28.99
CA ARG A 335 -12.19 -7.77 28.66
C ARG A 335 -12.62 -8.73 29.77
N PRO A 336 -13.89 -9.21 29.78
CA PRO A 336 -14.39 -10.07 30.88
C PRO A 336 -13.50 -11.30 31.18
N ASN A 337 -12.88 -11.87 30.15
CA ASN A 337 -12.08 -13.10 30.26
C ASN A 337 -10.56 -12.86 30.26
N GLY A 338 -10.11 -11.60 30.37
CA GLY A 338 -8.68 -11.29 30.46
C GLY A 338 -8.23 -10.09 29.64
N LYS A 339 -6.94 -9.84 29.64
CA LYS A 339 -6.30 -8.75 28.87
C LYS A 339 -5.97 -9.24 27.46
N VAL A 340 -6.39 -8.52 26.46
CA VAL A 340 -6.16 -8.86 25.04
C VAL A 340 -5.52 -7.71 24.30
N ARG A 341 -4.83 -8.02 23.20
CA ARG A 341 -4.26 -7.03 22.28
C ARG A 341 -4.98 -7.10 20.94
N LEU A 342 -5.34 -5.95 20.38
CA LEU A 342 -6.04 -5.84 19.10
C LEU A 342 -5.14 -5.22 18.05
N VAL A 343 -5.01 -5.91 16.91
CA VAL A 343 -4.22 -5.51 15.74
C VAL A 343 -5.12 -5.48 14.50
N ASP A 344 -4.99 -4.44 13.68
CA ASP A 344 -5.67 -4.28 12.37
C ASP A 344 -4.66 -4.50 11.24
N ASP A 345 -4.97 -5.36 10.28
CA ASP A 345 -4.11 -5.61 9.11
C ASP A 345 -4.92 -5.61 7.82
N TYR A 346 -4.32 -5.06 6.77
CA TYR A 346 -4.95 -4.93 5.44
C TYR A 346 -4.85 -6.20 4.61
N GLY A 347 -3.96 -7.12 4.95
CA GLY A 347 -3.70 -8.34 4.20
C GLY A 347 -4.99 -9.07 3.82
N HIS A 348 -5.13 -9.38 2.55
CA HIS A 348 -6.32 -9.97 1.96
C HIS A 348 -6.01 -11.02 0.89
N HIS A 349 -4.74 -11.23 0.58
CA HIS A 349 -4.22 -12.36 -0.18
C HIS A 349 -3.73 -13.46 0.77
N PRO A 350 -3.84 -14.77 0.45
CA PRO A 350 -3.37 -15.84 1.34
C PRO A 350 -1.90 -15.68 1.77
N THR A 351 -1.02 -15.27 0.87
CA THR A 351 0.39 -14.98 1.17
C THR A 351 0.52 -13.88 2.25
N GLU A 352 -0.21 -12.76 2.11
CA GLU A 352 -0.21 -11.67 3.11
C GLU A 352 -0.73 -12.17 4.46
N VAL A 353 -1.83 -12.94 4.46
CA VAL A 353 -2.41 -13.54 5.67
C VAL A 353 -1.38 -14.45 6.35
N GLY A 354 -0.70 -15.30 5.57
CA GLY A 354 0.30 -16.23 6.09
C GLY A 354 1.50 -15.53 6.72
N VAL A 355 2.05 -14.48 6.09
CA VAL A 355 3.18 -13.74 6.66
C VAL A 355 2.79 -12.97 7.91
N THR A 356 1.54 -12.47 7.99
CA THR A 356 1.01 -11.79 9.18
C THR A 356 0.83 -12.76 10.34
N ILE A 357 0.25 -13.95 10.12
CA ILE A 357 0.13 -15.01 11.13
C ILE A 357 1.51 -15.43 11.61
N LYS A 358 2.46 -15.65 10.70
CA LYS A 358 3.83 -16.03 11.04
C LYS A 358 4.51 -14.96 11.90
N ALA A 359 4.43 -13.69 11.52
CA ALA A 359 4.99 -12.59 12.30
C ALA A 359 4.35 -12.50 13.71
N ALA A 360 3.03 -12.74 13.81
CA ALA A 360 2.34 -12.83 15.10
C ALA A 360 2.85 -14.00 15.95
N ARG A 361 3.02 -15.18 15.37
CA ARG A 361 3.57 -16.34 16.09
C ARG A 361 5.00 -16.10 16.59
N GLU A 362 5.87 -15.57 15.75
CA GLU A 362 7.25 -15.25 16.09
C GLU A 362 7.33 -14.21 17.22
N GLY A 363 6.43 -13.21 17.23
CA GLY A 363 6.43 -12.16 18.26
C GLY A 363 5.70 -12.49 19.55
N TRP A 364 4.67 -13.36 19.50
CA TRP A 364 3.84 -13.70 20.67
C TRP A 364 4.15 -15.08 21.27
N GLY A 365 4.98 -15.89 20.62
CA GLY A 365 5.31 -17.22 21.09
C GLY A 365 4.08 -18.14 21.17
N ASP A 366 3.86 -18.76 22.33
CA ASP A 366 2.78 -19.73 22.55
C ASP A 366 1.40 -19.11 22.82
N LYS A 367 1.27 -17.78 22.73
CA LYS A 367 -0.01 -17.12 22.97
C LYS A 367 -0.97 -17.37 21.80
N ARG A 368 -2.27 -17.43 22.13
CA ARG A 368 -3.31 -17.70 21.13
C ARG A 368 -3.49 -16.52 20.19
N ILE A 369 -3.70 -16.84 18.91
CA ILE A 369 -4.10 -15.89 17.88
C ILE A 369 -5.58 -16.12 17.58
N VAL A 370 -6.40 -15.11 17.89
CA VAL A 370 -7.83 -15.06 17.55
C VAL A 370 -7.96 -14.18 16.31
N MET A 371 -8.24 -14.76 15.16
CA MET A 371 -8.36 -14.01 13.91
C MET A 371 -9.80 -13.65 13.62
N VAL A 372 -10.02 -12.38 13.26
CA VAL A 372 -11.26 -11.89 12.63
C VAL A 372 -10.94 -11.60 11.18
N PHE A 373 -11.37 -12.47 10.26
CA PHE A 373 -11.04 -12.37 8.85
C PHE A 373 -12.25 -11.97 8.00
N GLN A 374 -12.05 -11.01 7.10
CA GLN A 374 -13.02 -10.63 6.09
C GLN A 374 -12.47 -10.90 4.68
N PRO A 375 -12.97 -11.93 3.97
CA PRO A 375 -12.60 -12.14 2.58
C PRO A 375 -12.97 -10.93 1.72
N HIS A 376 -12.15 -10.61 0.72
CA HIS A 376 -12.35 -9.44 -0.14
C HIS A 376 -12.45 -9.88 -1.60
N ARG A 377 -13.60 -9.62 -2.23
CA ARG A 377 -14.05 -10.05 -3.56
C ARG A 377 -14.39 -11.54 -3.64
N TYR A 378 -15.47 -11.82 -4.32
CA TYR A 378 -15.89 -13.21 -4.58
C TYR A 378 -14.97 -13.92 -5.59
N SER A 379 -14.48 -13.21 -6.59
CA SER A 379 -13.52 -13.74 -7.57
C SER A 379 -12.24 -14.23 -6.90
N ARG A 380 -11.59 -13.41 -6.06
CA ARG A 380 -10.39 -13.81 -5.32
C ARG A 380 -10.68 -14.98 -4.36
N THR A 381 -11.82 -14.96 -3.67
CA THR A 381 -12.21 -16.05 -2.77
C THR A 381 -12.36 -17.36 -3.51
N ARG A 382 -12.90 -17.35 -4.75
CA ARG A 382 -13.00 -18.53 -5.64
C ARG A 382 -11.62 -19.01 -6.07
N ASP A 383 -10.81 -18.11 -6.61
CA ASP A 383 -9.55 -18.44 -7.29
C ASP A 383 -8.47 -18.93 -6.33
N LEU A 384 -8.50 -18.47 -5.08
CA LEU A 384 -7.55 -18.81 -4.03
C LEU A 384 -8.21 -19.57 -2.86
N PHE A 385 -9.30 -20.27 -3.14
CA PHE A 385 -10.13 -20.90 -2.12
C PHE A 385 -9.35 -21.87 -1.22
N ASP A 386 -8.61 -22.78 -1.83
CA ASP A 386 -7.85 -23.81 -1.11
C ASP A 386 -6.68 -23.19 -0.30
N ASP A 387 -6.04 -22.15 -0.83
CA ASP A 387 -4.99 -21.42 -0.15
C ASP A 387 -5.53 -20.71 1.10
N PHE A 388 -6.73 -20.08 1.00
CA PHE A 388 -7.41 -19.50 2.16
C PHE A 388 -7.74 -20.56 3.21
N VAL A 389 -8.26 -21.73 2.79
CA VAL A 389 -8.56 -22.82 3.70
C VAL A 389 -7.32 -23.26 4.47
N GLN A 390 -6.18 -23.38 3.81
CA GLN A 390 -4.91 -23.79 4.42
C GLN A 390 -4.37 -22.71 5.38
N VAL A 391 -4.31 -21.45 4.94
CA VAL A 391 -3.68 -20.39 5.73
C VAL A 391 -4.52 -20.01 6.95
N LEU A 392 -5.85 -19.90 6.80
CA LEU A 392 -6.75 -19.56 7.90
C LEU A 392 -6.86 -20.67 8.96
N SER A 393 -6.51 -21.90 8.62
CA SER A 393 -6.46 -23.02 9.57
C SER A 393 -5.23 -23.00 10.50
N GLN A 394 -4.33 -22.00 10.38
CA GLN A 394 -3.10 -21.90 11.18
C GLN A 394 -3.28 -21.07 12.47
N VAL A 395 -4.45 -20.47 12.68
CA VAL A 395 -4.77 -19.70 13.90
C VAL A 395 -5.45 -20.58 14.95
N ASP A 396 -5.54 -20.10 16.20
CA ASP A 396 -6.12 -20.88 17.30
C ASP A 396 -7.63 -20.73 17.40
N ALA A 397 -8.17 -19.57 16.97
CA ALA A 397 -9.60 -19.34 16.82
C ALA A 397 -9.84 -18.43 15.60
N LEU A 398 -10.88 -18.71 14.83
CA LEU A 398 -11.21 -17.96 13.63
C LEU A 398 -12.68 -17.49 13.67
N ILE A 399 -12.84 -16.18 13.56
CA ILE A 399 -14.12 -15.55 13.27
C ILE A 399 -14.09 -15.11 11.82
N MET A 400 -15.05 -15.57 11.05
CA MET A 400 -15.20 -15.24 9.63
C MET A 400 -16.33 -14.21 9.48
N LEU A 401 -16.06 -13.09 8.82
CA LEU A 401 -17.10 -12.15 8.39
C LEU A 401 -17.56 -12.49 6.96
N ASP A 402 -18.70 -11.97 6.54
CA ASP A 402 -19.14 -12.11 5.16
C ASP A 402 -18.17 -11.46 4.17
N VAL A 403 -18.12 -12.00 2.95
CA VAL A 403 -17.26 -11.48 1.88
C VAL A 403 -17.58 -10.01 1.60
N TYR A 404 -16.58 -9.17 1.61
CA TYR A 404 -16.71 -7.81 1.12
C TYR A 404 -16.68 -7.81 -0.41
N ALA A 405 -17.83 -7.56 -1.01
CA ALA A 405 -18.05 -7.75 -2.46
C ALA A 405 -17.24 -6.83 -3.36
N ALA A 406 -16.88 -5.61 -2.90
CA ALA A 406 -16.17 -4.59 -3.70
C ALA A 406 -16.79 -4.35 -5.09
N GLY A 407 -18.15 -4.39 -5.17
CA GLY A 407 -18.90 -4.19 -6.41
C GLY A 407 -19.11 -5.45 -7.26
N GLU A 408 -18.60 -6.61 -6.85
CA GLU A 408 -18.84 -7.89 -7.54
C GLU A 408 -20.19 -8.51 -7.17
N ALA A 409 -20.78 -9.26 -8.08
CA ALA A 409 -21.93 -10.12 -7.79
C ALA A 409 -21.46 -11.37 -7.01
N PRO A 410 -22.33 -11.94 -6.14
CA PRO A 410 -22.02 -13.18 -5.44
C PRO A 410 -21.72 -14.33 -6.40
N ILE A 411 -20.68 -15.11 -6.07
CA ILE A 411 -20.28 -16.33 -6.80
C ILE A 411 -20.63 -17.55 -5.93
N VAL A 412 -21.38 -18.49 -6.46
CA VAL A 412 -21.77 -19.71 -5.74
C VAL A 412 -20.53 -20.50 -5.31
N GLY A 413 -20.46 -20.84 -4.03
CA GLY A 413 -19.33 -21.58 -3.46
C GLY A 413 -18.11 -20.74 -3.08
N ALA A 414 -18.08 -19.45 -3.43
CA ALA A 414 -17.00 -18.50 -3.09
C ALA A 414 -17.39 -17.56 -1.94
N ASP A 415 -18.12 -18.07 -0.97
CA ASP A 415 -18.59 -17.30 0.20
C ASP A 415 -17.92 -17.76 1.50
N SER A 416 -18.06 -16.94 2.53
CA SER A 416 -17.49 -17.21 3.86
C SER A 416 -18.04 -18.48 4.50
N LYS A 417 -19.30 -18.85 4.20
CA LYS A 417 -19.92 -20.07 4.71
C LYS A 417 -19.26 -21.31 4.10
N SER A 418 -18.92 -21.26 2.82
CA SER A 418 -18.21 -22.33 2.10
C SER A 418 -16.79 -22.48 2.64
N LEU A 419 -16.06 -21.38 2.86
CA LEU A 419 -14.74 -21.38 3.51
C LEU A 419 -14.82 -22.01 4.92
N CYS A 420 -15.76 -21.58 5.76
CA CYS A 420 -15.94 -22.13 7.12
C CYS A 420 -16.20 -23.65 7.07
N ARG A 421 -17.01 -24.12 6.11
CA ARG A 421 -17.27 -25.56 5.94
C ARG A 421 -15.99 -26.33 5.60
N SER A 422 -15.20 -25.82 4.65
CA SER A 422 -13.98 -26.48 4.21
C SER A 422 -12.90 -26.46 5.30
N ILE A 423 -12.74 -25.35 6.03
CA ILE A 423 -11.82 -25.26 7.17
C ILE A 423 -12.22 -26.25 8.27
N ARG A 424 -13.52 -26.35 8.57
CA ARG A 424 -14.05 -27.29 9.57
C ARG A 424 -13.78 -28.74 9.16
N ASN A 425 -13.87 -29.05 7.87
CA ASN A 425 -13.58 -30.38 7.34
C ASN A 425 -12.10 -30.78 7.48
N LEU A 426 -11.15 -29.83 7.60
CA LEU A 426 -9.75 -30.12 7.93
C LEU A 426 -9.56 -30.56 9.39
N GLY A 427 -10.54 -30.31 10.26
CA GLY A 427 -10.52 -30.77 11.65
C GLY A 427 -9.51 -30.07 12.57
N LYS A 428 -8.89 -28.95 12.11
CA LYS A 428 -7.89 -28.23 12.90
C LYS A 428 -8.55 -27.18 13.83
N ILE A 429 -9.50 -26.43 13.30
CA ILE A 429 -10.24 -25.39 14.03
C ILE A 429 -11.72 -25.42 13.61
N ASP A 430 -12.59 -24.87 14.46
CA ASP A 430 -14.02 -24.67 14.17
C ASP A 430 -14.31 -23.17 14.00
N PRO A 431 -14.38 -22.66 12.74
CA PRO A 431 -14.60 -21.26 12.50
C PRO A 431 -16.03 -20.82 12.85
N ILE A 432 -16.15 -19.60 13.41
CA ILE A 432 -17.42 -18.95 13.74
C ILE A 432 -17.76 -17.95 12.64
N LEU A 433 -18.89 -18.14 11.95
CA LEU A 433 -19.37 -17.17 10.97
C LEU A 433 -20.21 -16.07 11.65
N VAL A 434 -19.85 -14.82 11.45
CA VAL A 434 -20.54 -13.63 11.96
C VAL A 434 -20.98 -12.76 10.79
N SER A 435 -22.23 -12.88 10.36
CA SER A 435 -22.79 -12.06 9.27
C SER A 435 -23.27 -10.69 9.77
N ASP A 436 -23.80 -10.61 11.01
CA ASP A 436 -24.13 -9.35 11.65
C ASP A 436 -22.94 -8.83 12.45
N THR A 437 -22.22 -7.88 11.89
CA THR A 437 -21.02 -7.32 12.51
C THR A 437 -21.26 -6.59 13.82
N SER A 438 -22.51 -6.24 14.15
CA SER A 438 -22.88 -5.64 15.46
C SER A 438 -22.71 -6.64 16.62
N GLN A 439 -22.76 -7.93 16.33
CA GLN A 439 -22.59 -9.01 17.32
C GLN A 439 -21.11 -9.39 17.54
N LEU A 440 -20.19 -8.84 16.76
CA LEU A 440 -18.77 -9.26 16.81
C LEU A 440 -18.16 -9.07 18.20
N GLY A 441 -18.48 -7.97 18.88
CA GLY A 441 -17.98 -7.72 20.23
C GLY A 441 -18.40 -8.79 21.22
N ASP A 442 -19.68 -9.15 21.22
CA ASP A 442 -20.25 -10.18 22.11
C ASP A 442 -19.67 -11.58 21.80
N VAL A 443 -19.48 -11.89 20.52
CA VAL A 443 -18.86 -13.17 20.09
C VAL A 443 -17.40 -13.22 20.54
N LEU A 444 -16.65 -12.13 20.40
CA LEU A 444 -15.26 -12.04 20.88
C LEU A 444 -15.22 -12.25 22.41
N ASP A 445 -16.06 -11.59 23.18
CA ASP A 445 -16.10 -11.71 24.65
C ASP A 445 -16.39 -13.15 25.14
N GLN A 446 -17.05 -13.97 24.33
CA GLN A 446 -17.31 -15.38 24.66
C GLN A 446 -16.11 -16.29 24.43
N ILE A 447 -15.22 -15.96 23.49
CA ILE A 447 -14.15 -16.90 23.06
C ILE A 447 -12.73 -16.46 23.47
N ILE A 448 -12.51 -15.17 23.73
CA ILE A 448 -11.18 -14.65 24.11
C ILE A 448 -10.77 -15.14 25.49
N GLN A 449 -9.44 -15.23 25.66
CA GLN A 449 -8.76 -15.62 26.88
C GLN A 449 -7.67 -14.60 27.22
N ASP A 450 -7.18 -14.66 28.46
CA ASP A 450 -6.11 -13.77 28.90
C ASP A 450 -4.83 -13.94 28.07
N GLY A 451 -4.32 -12.84 27.58
CA GLY A 451 -3.11 -12.81 26.75
C GLY A 451 -3.32 -13.02 25.25
N ASP A 452 -4.56 -13.19 24.77
CA ASP A 452 -4.86 -13.36 23.36
C ASP A 452 -4.42 -12.17 22.52
N LEU A 453 -3.89 -12.48 21.31
CA LEU A 453 -3.74 -11.53 20.22
C LEU A 453 -4.94 -11.63 19.29
N ILE A 454 -5.73 -10.57 19.23
CA ILE A 454 -6.83 -10.46 18.26
C ILE A 454 -6.29 -9.80 16.99
N LEU A 455 -6.31 -10.54 15.89
CA LEU A 455 -5.86 -10.07 14.57
C LEU A 455 -7.07 -9.87 13.66
N ALA A 456 -7.48 -8.61 13.47
CA ALA A 456 -8.53 -8.24 12.52
C ALA A 456 -7.90 -7.98 11.15
N GLN A 457 -8.22 -8.81 10.15
CA GLN A 457 -7.54 -8.78 8.86
C GLN A 457 -8.48 -8.78 7.66
N GLY A 458 -8.16 -7.93 6.66
CA GLY A 458 -8.86 -7.83 5.38
C GLY A 458 -8.89 -6.41 4.80
N ALA A 459 -9.11 -6.30 3.48
CA ALA A 459 -9.14 -5.02 2.77
C ALA A 459 -10.48 -4.27 2.84
N GLY A 460 -11.54 -4.94 3.32
CA GLY A 460 -12.89 -4.40 3.37
C GLY A 460 -13.20 -3.54 4.60
N SER A 461 -14.42 -3.72 5.12
CA SER A 461 -14.94 -2.95 6.27
C SER A 461 -14.38 -3.39 7.62
N VAL A 462 -13.65 -4.51 7.71
CA VAL A 462 -13.12 -5.06 8.97
C VAL A 462 -12.29 -4.04 9.76
N SER A 463 -11.53 -3.18 9.10
CA SER A 463 -10.76 -2.12 9.77
C SER A 463 -11.64 -1.08 10.47
N LYS A 464 -12.76 -0.69 9.85
CA LYS A 464 -13.73 0.21 10.49
C LYS A 464 -14.36 -0.46 11.72
N ILE A 465 -14.64 -1.75 11.61
CA ILE A 465 -15.23 -2.55 12.69
C ILE A 465 -14.24 -2.67 13.84
N SER A 466 -12.99 -3.05 13.60
CA SER A 466 -11.95 -3.21 14.62
C SER A 466 -11.64 -1.90 15.35
N ARG A 467 -11.61 -0.77 14.62
CA ARG A 467 -11.45 0.57 15.23
C ARG A 467 -12.66 0.96 16.08
N GLY A 468 -13.87 0.60 15.64
CA GLY A 468 -15.09 0.77 16.43
C GLY A 468 -15.05 -0.04 17.74
N LEU A 469 -14.61 -1.30 17.68
CA LEU A 469 -14.38 -2.13 18.86
C LEU A 469 -13.33 -1.49 19.80
N ALA A 470 -12.20 -1.05 19.26
CA ALA A 470 -11.17 -0.39 20.06
C ALA A 470 -11.69 0.85 20.78
N GLN A 471 -12.58 1.63 20.15
CA GLN A 471 -13.21 2.79 20.79
C GLN A 471 -14.19 2.37 21.91
N SER A 472 -15.03 1.38 21.64
CA SER A 472 -16.00 0.89 22.64
C SER A 472 -15.32 0.21 23.84
N TRP A 473 -14.17 -0.42 23.63
CA TRP A 473 -13.43 -1.11 24.68
C TRP A 473 -12.56 -0.18 25.56
N LYS A 474 -12.40 1.09 25.17
CA LYS A 474 -11.73 2.11 25.99
C LYS A 474 -12.63 2.72 27.05
N ASN A 475 -13.96 2.58 26.89
CA ASN A 475 -15.00 3.08 27.80
C ASN A 475 -15.43 1.97 28.75
#